data_ec858119cec23a140ef8ff511e1cb6ab
#
_entry.id   ec858119cec23a140ef8ff511e1cb6ab
#
_cell.length_a   1.000
_cell.length_b   1.000
_cell.length_c   1.000
_cell.angle_alpha   90.00
_cell.angle_beta   90.00
_cell.angle_gamma   90.00
#
_symmetry.space_group_name_H-M   'P 1'
#
loop_
_entity.id
_entity.type
_entity.pdbx_description
1 polymer ?
#
loop_
_entity_poly.entity_id
_entity_poly.type
_entity_poly.pdbx_seq_one_letter_code
_entity_poly.pdbx_strand_id
1 'polypeptide(L)'
;MIFSASRYTLCCALLAALPAPIVAPSSAIEVGRWQPYGARFTYQRDARVPGDNALRIEPRDTPGETWSSGAGLVIPAPLRAGARISATFWARAERPVRVTATIQGGAPAYRALSVSHIDLTPRWRRYTIAGVTPRDLAAYSQSLAVQAGRAAAAVSLGPVAFLQGQPDAASVRDVFAGFRARSVAEDVRVPSDAGVVLAGTLRTPTGHGTGPFPLAILIQGHGPNGRGGYTELSDRLLAYGIATLEYDKRGIGASTGTYDEDLPALTRDATAWVTAMRHRAAIDGRRIALVGHSQGGVIAPAVAASDPSITAVVTLAGSVGDGLPYLRRAIHHQMIAAGLSETVVAPVVDAAGTLLQARSDGDEAGTIVRLRKALTDRFEAAGFSHREAQEALSLIDVKEAWHADEMRSASDLRALHMPVLAVFGSKDPLVIASEEAPEAQRALANNPRARVVVLEGLSHWFQEGAQTGAAEEVPKLGANLGSPRAVSLAVDWLRAILAPAGGKDL
;
A
#
# COMPACT_ATOMS: atom_id res chain seq x y z
N MET A 1 60.83 37.00 -24.18
CA MET A 1 61.53 36.00 -24.97
C MET A 1 60.53 34.98 -25.37
N ILE A 2 59.98 35.07 -26.54
CA ILE A 2 60.45 34.43 -27.77
C ILE A 2 59.81 33.05 -27.92
N PHE A 3 58.90 33.01 -28.88
CA PHE A 3 58.60 32.04 -29.94
C PHE A 3 57.72 30.84 -29.53
N SER A 4 56.77 30.36 -30.29
CA SER A 4 56.33 30.56 -31.71
C SER A 4 54.99 29.73 -31.84
N ALA A 5 53.98 30.27 -32.31
CA ALA A 5 53.30 30.20 -33.60
C ALA A 5 53.22 28.80 -34.27
N SER A 6 51.99 28.44 -34.59
CA SER A 6 51.58 27.77 -35.82
C SER A 6 51.58 26.25 -35.86
N ARG A 7 50.34 25.67 -35.87
CA ARG A 7 49.90 24.78 -36.95
C ARG A 7 48.38 24.72 -36.97
N TYR A 8 47.75 25.63 -37.69
CA TYR A 8 46.49 25.38 -38.35
C TYR A 8 46.76 24.42 -39.51
N THR A 9 46.24 23.24 -39.45
CA THR A 9 46.10 22.40 -40.64
C THR A 9 44.69 21.84 -40.65
N LEU A 10 43.96 22.34 -41.61
CA LEU A 10 42.78 21.80 -42.28
C LEU A 10 42.51 20.33 -41.98
N CYS A 11 41.35 20.02 -41.38
CA CYS A 11 40.62 18.82 -41.64
C CYS A 11 39.14 19.21 -41.84
N CYS A 12 38.88 19.71 -43.05
CA CYS A 12 37.53 19.66 -43.61
C CYS A 12 37.19 18.20 -43.98
N ALA A 13 35.93 17.87 -43.81
CA ALA A 13 35.25 16.71 -44.34
C ALA A 13 35.42 15.41 -43.53
N LEU A 14 34.50 15.21 -42.65
CA LEU A 14 33.58 14.10 -42.63
C LEU A 14 32.53 14.44 -41.54
N LEU A 15 31.56 15.26 -41.91
CA LEU A 15 30.24 15.21 -41.33
C LEU A 15 29.66 13.88 -41.80
N ALA A 16 30.10 12.78 -41.15
CA ALA A 16 29.35 11.55 -41.14
C ALA A 16 28.02 11.91 -40.49
N ALA A 17 26.96 11.84 -41.25
CA ALA A 17 25.60 11.92 -40.76
C ALA A 17 25.54 10.97 -39.57
N LEU A 18 25.44 11.50 -38.35
CA LEU A 18 25.07 10.74 -37.21
C LEU A 18 23.73 10.07 -37.60
N PRO A 19 23.64 8.74 -37.53
CA PRO A 19 22.38 8.09 -37.83
C PRO A 19 21.33 8.75 -36.91
N ALA A 20 20.21 9.16 -37.49
CA ALA A 20 19.08 9.65 -36.73
C ALA A 20 18.90 8.71 -35.53
N PRO A 21 18.72 9.24 -34.31
CA PRO A 21 18.60 8.37 -33.13
C PRO A 21 17.53 7.36 -33.49
N ILE A 22 17.91 6.08 -33.49
CA ILE A 22 16.97 4.98 -33.62
C ILE A 22 16.02 5.18 -32.45
N VAL A 23 14.85 5.70 -32.75
CA VAL A 23 13.76 5.79 -31.76
C VAL A 23 13.48 4.34 -31.38
N ALA A 24 14.00 3.94 -30.23
CA ALA A 24 13.68 2.61 -29.72
C ALA A 24 12.17 2.48 -29.70
N PRO A 25 11.60 1.39 -30.21
CA PRO A 25 10.17 1.19 -30.19
C PRO A 25 9.69 1.41 -28.77
N SER A 26 8.60 2.18 -28.63
CA SER A 26 8.01 2.50 -27.33
C SER A 26 7.78 1.22 -26.55
N SER A 27 8.60 0.94 -25.55
CA SER A 27 8.37 -0.20 -24.68
C SER A 27 7.13 0.10 -23.86
N ALA A 28 6.11 -0.74 -23.98
CA ALA A 28 4.94 -0.65 -23.13
C ALA A 28 5.37 -0.95 -21.70
N ILE A 29 5.28 0.04 -20.84
CA ILE A 29 5.36 -0.17 -19.41
C ILE A 29 3.99 -0.65 -18.99
N GLU A 30 3.98 -1.61 -18.12
CA GLU A 30 2.86 -2.39 -17.65
C GLU A 30 1.57 -1.60 -17.45
N VAL A 31 0.46 -2.17 -17.88
CA VAL A 31 -0.87 -1.64 -17.68
C VAL A 31 -1.29 -1.89 -16.24
N GLY A 32 -1.33 -0.84 -15.44
CA GLY A 32 -1.66 -0.92 -14.03
C GLY A 32 -3.15 -0.74 -13.74
N ARG A 33 -3.49 -0.82 -12.47
CA ARG A 33 -4.85 -0.62 -11.95
C ARG A 33 -4.98 0.74 -11.29
N TRP A 34 -6.09 1.43 -11.57
CA TRP A 34 -6.47 2.64 -10.87
C TRP A 34 -6.70 2.40 -9.39
N GLN A 35 -6.16 3.28 -8.55
CA GLN A 35 -6.40 3.33 -7.12
C GLN A 35 -7.25 4.55 -6.82
N PRO A 36 -8.51 4.38 -6.42
CA PRO A 36 -9.38 5.50 -6.09
C PRO A 36 -9.03 6.10 -4.73
N TYR A 37 -9.29 7.39 -4.59
CA TYR A 37 -9.14 8.12 -3.33
C TYR A 37 -10.18 9.24 -3.20
N GLY A 38 -10.55 9.58 -1.99
CA GLY A 38 -11.31 10.76 -1.61
C GLY A 38 -12.79 10.79 -2.05
N ALA A 39 -13.34 9.70 -2.60
CA ALA A 39 -14.74 9.57 -2.98
C ALA A 39 -15.19 8.10 -2.92
N ARG A 40 -16.51 7.87 -2.93
CA ARG A 40 -17.06 6.52 -3.11
C ARG A 40 -16.73 6.01 -4.51
N PHE A 41 -16.47 4.72 -4.64
CA PHE A 41 -16.11 4.10 -5.91
C PHE A 41 -16.64 2.67 -6.02
N THR A 42 -16.69 2.17 -7.25
CA THR A 42 -17.10 0.79 -7.56
C THR A 42 -16.31 0.29 -8.76
N TYR A 43 -15.74 -0.92 -8.66
CA TYR A 43 -15.25 -1.62 -9.85
C TYR A 43 -16.40 -2.33 -10.52
N GLN A 44 -16.53 -2.16 -11.85
CA GLN A 44 -17.63 -2.71 -12.60
C GLN A 44 -17.16 -3.33 -13.92
N ARG A 45 -17.87 -4.36 -14.37
CA ARG A 45 -17.70 -4.86 -15.74
C ARG A 45 -18.27 -3.87 -16.74
N ASP A 46 -17.50 -3.58 -17.79
CA ASP A 46 -17.97 -2.78 -18.92
C ASP A 46 -17.32 -3.27 -20.22
N ALA A 47 -18.07 -4.06 -21.01
CA ALA A 47 -17.61 -4.64 -22.27
C ALA A 47 -17.25 -3.61 -23.37
N ARG A 48 -17.49 -2.32 -23.11
CA ARG A 48 -17.15 -1.23 -24.04
C ARG A 48 -15.71 -0.76 -23.92
N VAL A 49 -14.96 -1.27 -22.96
CA VAL A 49 -13.54 -0.98 -22.81
C VAL A 49 -12.70 -2.25 -22.88
N PRO A 50 -11.45 -2.17 -23.35
CA PRO A 50 -10.56 -3.32 -23.36
C PRO A 50 -10.42 -3.93 -21.95
N GLY A 51 -10.51 -5.26 -21.87
CA GLY A 51 -10.40 -5.99 -20.61
C GLY A 51 -11.67 -6.00 -19.75
N ASP A 52 -12.79 -5.46 -20.27
CA ASP A 52 -14.12 -5.54 -19.67
C ASP A 52 -14.21 -5.08 -18.20
N ASN A 53 -13.33 -4.15 -17.80
CA ASN A 53 -13.28 -3.67 -16.41
C ASN A 53 -13.08 -2.15 -16.36
N ALA A 54 -13.84 -1.49 -15.49
CA ALA A 54 -13.76 -0.06 -15.27
C ALA A 54 -13.92 0.28 -13.79
N LEU A 55 -13.23 1.33 -13.37
CA LEU A 55 -13.43 1.97 -12.07
C LEU A 55 -14.43 3.12 -12.23
N ARG A 56 -15.51 3.12 -11.46
CA ARG A 56 -16.47 4.22 -11.36
C ARG A 56 -16.20 4.98 -10.06
N ILE A 57 -16.03 6.28 -10.14
CA ILE A 57 -15.83 7.22 -9.04
C ILE A 57 -17.08 8.10 -8.96
N GLU A 58 -17.74 8.11 -7.80
CA GLU A 58 -18.91 8.93 -7.58
C GLU A 58 -18.51 10.40 -7.30
N PRO A 59 -19.37 11.37 -7.68
CA PRO A 59 -19.14 12.75 -7.31
C PRO A 59 -19.15 12.89 -5.78
N ARG A 60 -18.41 13.86 -5.26
CA ARG A 60 -18.47 14.21 -3.85
C ARG A 60 -19.78 14.94 -3.55
N ASP A 61 -20.32 14.72 -2.36
CA ASP A 61 -21.53 15.45 -1.88
C ASP A 61 -21.25 16.94 -1.78
N THR A 62 -20.02 17.32 -1.45
CA THR A 62 -19.55 18.71 -1.47
C THR A 62 -18.33 18.82 -2.39
N PRO A 63 -18.35 19.69 -3.41
CA PRO A 63 -17.18 19.93 -4.25
C PRO A 63 -15.98 20.39 -3.41
N GLY A 64 -14.84 19.76 -3.66
CA GLY A 64 -13.58 20.07 -3.00
C GLY A 64 -12.55 20.65 -3.98
N GLU A 65 -11.29 20.65 -3.57
CA GLU A 65 -10.19 20.92 -4.50
C GLU A 65 -10.12 19.83 -5.58
N THR A 66 -9.57 20.17 -6.74
CA THR A 66 -9.49 19.24 -7.89
C THR A 66 -8.88 17.90 -7.49
N TRP A 67 -7.85 17.94 -6.66
CA TRP A 67 -7.10 16.77 -6.18
C TRP A 67 -7.74 16.06 -4.97
N SER A 68 -8.85 16.57 -4.44
CA SER A 68 -9.48 16.00 -3.22
C SER A 68 -10.15 14.64 -3.46
N SER A 69 -10.40 14.27 -4.69
CA SER A 69 -10.81 12.91 -5.06
C SER A 69 -10.40 12.56 -6.49
N GLY A 70 -10.32 11.29 -6.77
CA GLY A 70 -9.93 10.79 -8.10
C GLY A 70 -9.43 9.36 -8.06
N ALA A 71 -8.56 9.05 -9.01
CA ALA A 71 -7.81 7.80 -9.00
C ALA A 71 -6.39 8.02 -9.49
N GLY A 72 -5.45 7.33 -8.86
CA GLY A 72 -4.04 7.32 -9.22
C GLY A 72 -3.59 5.95 -9.70
N LEU A 73 -2.46 5.93 -10.37
CA LEU A 73 -1.75 4.74 -10.78
C LEU A 73 -0.26 4.99 -10.66
N VAL A 74 0.43 4.17 -9.89
CA VAL A 74 1.88 4.29 -9.72
C VAL A 74 2.59 3.68 -10.93
N ILE A 75 3.66 4.33 -11.40
CA ILE A 75 4.46 3.87 -12.54
C ILE A 75 5.53 2.88 -12.02
N PRO A 76 5.44 1.59 -12.37
CA PRO A 76 6.26 0.54 -11.78
C PRO A 76 7.67 0.41 -12.39
N ALA A 77 8.06 1.33 -13.27
CA ALA A 77 9.34 1.28 -13.96
C ALA A 77 10.22 2.49 -13.64
N PRO A 78 11.54 2.34 -13.60
CA PRO A 78 12.46 3.47 -13.52
C PRO A 78 12.41 4.29 -14.82
N LEU A 79 12.49 5.60 -14.70
CA LEU A 79 12.45 6.52 -15.82
C LEU A 79 13.79 7.26 -15.90
N ARG A 80 14.39 7.32 -17.08
CA ARG A 80 15.68 8.02 -17.31
C ARG A 80 15.46 9.51 -17.54
N ALA A 81 16.45 10.32 -17.18
CA ALA A 81 16.48 11.73 -17.47
C ALA A 81 16.28 11.99 -18.97
N GLY A 82 15.45 12.97 -19.31
CA GLY A 82 15.14 13.31 -20.70
C GLY A 82 14.20 12.32 -21.41
N ALA A 83 13.79 11.22 -20.75
CA ALA A 83 12.87 10.26 -21.36
C ALA A 83 11.50 10.91 -21.56
N ARG A 84 10.94 10.75 -22.76
CA ARG A 84 9.51 11.05 -23.00
C ARG A 84 8.69 9.93 -22.46
N ILE A 85 7.65 10.28 -21.73
CA ILE A 85 6.66 9.34 -21.18
C ILE A 85 5.28 9.77 -21.60
N SER A 86 4.40 8.82 -21.83
CA SER A 86 3.00 9.09 -22.08
C SER A 86 2.13 8.08 -21.36
N ALA A 87 0.95 8.54 -20.94
CA ALA A 87 -0.07 7.69 -20.38
C ALA A 87 -1.33 7.80 -21.24
N THR A 88 -1.77 6.68 -21.74
CA THR A 88 -3.02 6.58 -22.52
C THR A 88 -4.02 5.76 -21.72
N PHE A 89 -5.23 6.28 -21.57
CA PHE A 89 -6.28 5.64 -20.78
C PHE A 89 -7.67 5.87 -21.35
N TRP A 90 -8.59 4.98 -21.02
CA TRP A 90 -9.99 5.13 -21.35
C TRP A 90 -10.72 5.84 -20.22
N ALA A 91 -11.57 6.81 -20.59
CA ALA A 91 -12.41 7.52 -19.62
C ALA A 91 -13.73 7.94 -20.21
N ARG A 92 -14.74 8.11 -19.35
CA ARG A 92 -16.03 8.73 -19.62
C ARG A 92 -16.61 9.33 -18.34
N ALA A 93 -17.67 10.12 -18.47
CA ALA A 93 -18.47 10.56 -17.33
C ALA A 93 -19.96 10.40 -17.65
N GLU A 94 -20.84 10.38 -16.65
CA GLU A 94 -22.30 10.29 -16.88
C GLU A 94 -22.86 11.45 -17.69
N ARG A 95 -22.31 12.64 -17.48
CA ARG A 95 -22.60 13.87 -18.22
C ARG A 95 -21.29 14.63 -18.44
N PRO A 96 -21.23 15.59 -19.38
CA PRO A 96 -19.99 16.32 -19.63
C PRO A 96 -19.43 16.96 -18.34
N VAL A 97 -18.18 16.65 -18.03
CA VAL A 97 -17.44 17.24 -16.90
C VAL A 97 -15.96 17.39 -17.26
N ARG A 98 -15.31 18.37 -16.64
CA ARG A 98 -13.87 18.56 -16.75
C ARG A 98 -13.16 17.90 -15.58
N VAL A 99 -12.09 17.14 -15.87
CA VAL A 99 -11.16 16.55 -14.90
C VAL A 99 -9.75 17.01 -15.21
N THR A 100 -8.85 16.85 -14.25
CA THR A 100 -7.42 17.12 -14.45
C THR A 100 -6.66 15.79 -14.43
N ALA A 101 -5.89 15.52 -15.47
CA ALA A 101 -4.99 14.38 -15.52
C ALA A 101 -3.54 14.87 -15.37
N THR A 102 -2.77 14.24 -14.48
CA THR A 102 -1.39 14.62 -14.17
C THR A 102 -0.47 13.41 -14.21
N ILE A 103 0.75 13.59 -14.71
CA ILE A 103 1.88 12.72 -14.37
C ILE A 103 2.68 13.49 -13.32
N GLN A 104 2.84 12.93 -12.13
CA GLN A 104 3.36 13.65 -10.98
C GLN A 104 4.25 12.76 -10.11
N GLY A 105 5.16 13.38 -9.37
CA GLY A 105 5.94 12.74 -8.33
C GLY A 105 5.08 12.35 -7.13
N GLY A 106 5.65 11.54 -6.25
CA GLY A 106 5.03 11.16 -4.98
C GLY A 106 5.02 12.29 -3.94
N ALA A 107 4.46 11.94 -2.77
CA ALA A 107 4.45 12.81 -1.59
C ALA A 107 5.88 13.27 -1.20
N PRO A 108 6.01 14.41 -0.49
CA PRO A 108 4.95 15.36 -0.15
C PRO A 108 4.70 16.39 -1.24
N ALA A 109 5.59 16.50 -2.22
CA ALA A 109 5.60 17.65 -3.14
C ALA A 109 4.67 17.48 -4.34
N TYR A 110 4.29 16.25 -4.71
CA TYR A 110 3.45 15.93 -5.87
C TYR A 110 3.76 16.78 -7.12
N ARG A 111 5.04 17.05 -7.38
CA ARG A 111 5.45 17.89 -8.51
C ARG A 111 4.99 17.30 -9.82
N ALA A 112 4.15 18.03 -10.53
CA ALA A 112 3.66 17.61 -11.83
C ALA A 112 4.79 17.66 -12.87
N LEU A 113 4.94 16.56 -13.63
CA LEU A 113 5.72 16.50 -14.87
C LEU A 113 4.84 16.89 -16.06
N SER A 114 3.55 16.66 -15.98
CA SER A 114 2.57 17.02 -16.97
C SER A 114 1.22 17.26 -16.30
N VAL A 115 0.49 18.26 -16.79
CA VAL A 115 -0.88 18.55 -16.36
C VAL A 115 -1.73 18.76 -17.61
N SER A 116 -2.88 18.10 -17.68
CA SER A 116 -3.83 18.23 -18.79
C SER A 116 -5.24 18.33 -18.23
N HIS A 117 -6.00 19.29 -18.71
CA HIS A 117 -7.44 19.37 -18.44
C HIS A 117 -8.19 18.61 -19.54
N ILE A 118 -9.05 17.71 -19.14
CA ILE A 118 -9.74 16.77 -20.02
C ILE A 118 -11.25 16.94 -19.88
N ASP A 119 -11.93 17.20 -20.98
CA ASP A 119 -13.39 17.24 -21.03
C ASP A 119 -13.90 15.81 -21.32
N LEU A 120 -14.47 15.18 -20.31
CA LEU A 120 -15.09 13.88 -20.40
C LEU A 120 -16.52 13.99 -20.91
N THR A 121 -16.94 12.98 -21.68
CA THR A 121 -18.29 12.87 -22.21
C THR A 121 -18.91 11.53 -21.80
N PRO A 122 -20.23 11.30 -22.01
CA PRO A 122 -20.87 10.01 -21.74
C PRO A 122 -20.34 8.84 -22.58
N ARG A 123 -19.63 9.12 -23.67
CA ARG A 123 -19.01 8.09 -24.51
C ARG A 123 -17.62 7.75 -24.02
N TRP A 124 -17.28 6.47 -23.97
CA TRP A 124 -15.90 6.03 -23.77
C TRP A 124 -14.98 6.58 -24.84
N ARG A 125 -13.90 7.22 -24.42
CA ARG A 125 -12.84 7.73 -25.29
C ARG A 125 -11.48 7.44 -24.68
N ARG A 126 -10.47 7.37 -25.54
CA ARG A 126 -9.07 7.34 -25.14
C ARG A 126 -8.54 8.76 -25.00
N TYR A 127 -7.81 8.97 -23.94
CA TYR A 127 -7.10 10.22 -23.68
C TYR A 127 -5.62 9.89 -23.47
N THR A 128 -4.75 10.76 -23.94
CA THR A 128 -3.30 10.61 -23.78
C THR A 128 -2.75 11.89 -23.20
N ILE A 129 -1.94 11.73 -22.15
CA ILE A 129 -1.12 12.81 -21.61
C ILE A 129 0.35 12.40 -21.70
N ALA A 130 1.23 13.37 -21.86
CA ALA A 130 2.64 13.12 -22.04
C ALA A 130 3.48 14.11 -21.22
N GLY A 131 4.70 13.71 -20.89
CA GLY A 131 5.67 14.53 -20.19
C GLY A 131 7.10 14.12 -20.53
N VAL A 132 8.05 14.88 -20.01
CA VAL A 132 9.49 14.57 -20.10
C VAL A 132 10.05 14.51 -18.68
N THR A 133 10.82 13.48 -18.40
CA THR A 133 11.44 13.31 -17.08
C THR A 133 12.63 14.26 -16.93
N PRO A 134 12.66 15.11 -15.88
CA PRO A 134 13.72 16.10 -15.70
C PRO A 134 15.03 15.49 -15.18
N ARG A 135 14.99 14.29 -14.64
CA ARG A 135 16.12 13.55 -14.04
C ARG A 135 15.81 12.06 -14.04
N ASP A 136 16.77 11.23 -13.65
CA ASP A 136 16.51 9.83 -13.35
C ASP A 136 15.50 9.73 -12.19
N LEU A 137 14.49 8.90 -12.35
CA LEU A 137 13.42 8.68 -11.39
C LEU A 137 13.32 7.18 -11.12
N ALA A 138 13.28 6.81 -9.85
CA ALA A 138 13.16 5.43 -9.44
C ALA A 138 11.78 4.84 -9.84
N ALA A 139 11.71 3.53 -9.99
CA ALA A 139 10.45 2.84 -10.10
C ALA A 139 9.55 3.20 -8.90
N TYR A 140 8.24 3.24 -9.12
CA TYR A 140 7.22 3.57 -8.11
C TYR A 140 7.29 4.99 -7.52
N SER A 141 8.19 5.85 -8.00
CA SER A 141 8.32 7.24 -7.53
C SER A 141 7.44 8.24 -8.26
N GLN A 142 6.74 7.81 -9.30
CA GLN A 142 5.85 8.65 -10.11
C GLN A 142 4.47 7.99 -10.24
N SER A 143 3.46 8.82 -10.46
CA SER A 143 2.10 8.34 -10.69
C SER A 143 1.40 9.13 -11.80
N LEU A 144 0.49 8.46 -12.51
CA LEU A 144 -0.60 9.10 -13.22
C LEU A 144 -1.74 9.32 -12.24
N ALA A 145 -2.35 10.49 -12.20
CA ALA A 145 -3.57 10.75 -11.46
C ALA A 145 -4.62 11.38 -12.37
N VAL A 146 -5.87 10.91 -12.25
CA VAL A 146 -7.06 11.58 -12.78
C VAL A 146 -7.83 12.14 -11.60
N GLN A 147 -7.80 13.45 -11.48
CA GLN A 147 -8.34 14.21 -10.35
C GLN A 147 -9.76 14.66 -10.69
N ALA A 148 -10.72 14.28 -9.89
CA ALA A 148 -12.16 14.48 -10.12
C ALA A 148 -12.85 15.23 -8.97
N GLY A 149 -12.11 15.86 -8.05
CA GLY A 149 -12.68 16.50 -6.84
C GLY A 149 -13.68 17.62 -7.09
N ARG A 150 -13.69 18.19 -8.29
CA ARG A 150 -14.67 19.19 -8.75
C ARG A 150 -15.67 18.62 -9.75
N ALA A 151 -15.61 17.34 -10.10
CA ALA A 151 -16.53 16.75 -11.06
C ALA A 151 -17.93 16.62 -10.43
N ALA A 152 -18.93 17.21 -11.11
CA ALA A 152 -20.32 17.17 -10.66
C ALA A 152 -21.10 15.92 -11.13
N ALA A 153 -20.40 14.95 -11.74
CA ALA A 153 -20.98 13.69 -12.21
C ALA A 153 -19.97 12.55 -12.02
N ALA A 154 -20.47 11.33 -11.95
CA ALA A 154 -19.62 10.17 -11.84
C ALA A 154 -18.68 10.02 -13.04
N VAL A 155 -17.42 9.72 -12.73
CA VAL A 155 -16.34 9.49 -13.69
C VAL A 155 -16.02 8.01 -13.73
N SER A 156 -15.90 7.45 -14.92
CA SER A 156 -15.48 6.06 -15.10
C SER A 156 -14.13 6.02 -15.83
N LEU A 157 -13.21 5.24 -15.30
CA LEU A 157 -11.86 5.03 -15.83
C LEU A 157 -11.72 3.57 -16.25
N GLY A 158 -11.33 3.36 -17.48
CA GLY A 158 -11.00 2.05 -18.05
C GLY A 158 -9.50 1.78 -17.98
N PRO A 159 -8.99 0.84 -18.79
CA PRO A 159 -7.60 0.47 -18.79
C PRO A 159 -6.69 1.64 -19.14
N VAL A 160 -5.45 1.57 -18.64
CA VAL A 160 -4.40 2.56 -18.85
C VAL A 160 -3.11 1.87 -19.29
N ALA A 161 -2.40 2.49 -20.22
CA ALA A 161 -1.06 2.06 -20.63
C ALA A 161 -0.08 3.21 -20.50
N PHE A 162 1.08 2.91 -19.91
CA PHE A 162 2.25 3.78 -19.95
C PHE A 162 3.16 3.37 -21.08
N LEU A 163 3.65 4.36 -21.81
CA LEU A 163 4.59 4.18 -22.89
C LEU A 163 5.79 5.08 -22.66
N GLN A 164 6.97 4.52 -22.79
CA GLN A 164 8.23 5.26 -22.83
C GLN A 164 8.56 5.59 -24.29
N GLY A 165 8.91 6.83 -24.59
CA GLY A 165 9.12 7.33 -25.96
C GLY A 165 7.91 8.08 -26.50
N GLN A 166 7.93 8.38 -27.82
CA GLN A 166 6.77 8.95 -28.51
C GLN A 166 5.90 7.80 -29.06
N PRO A 167 4.75 7.50 -28.42
CA PRO A 167 3.86 6.50 -28.98
C PRO A 167 3.22 7.07 -30.25
N ASP A 168 3.37 6.38 -31.35
CA ASP A 168 2.52 6.60 -32.49
C ASP A 168 1.13 5.98 -32.26
N ALA A 169 0.19 6.32 -33.14
CA ALA A 169 -1.18 5.81 -33.02
C ALA A 169 -1.28 4.29 -33.19
N ALA A 170 -0.30 3.66 -33.87
CA ALA A 170 -0.26 2.22 -34.05
C ALA A 170 0.19 1.52 -32.74
N SER A 171 1.30 1.99 -32.14
CA SER A 171 1.78 1.48 -30.85
C SER A 171 0.71 1.55 -29.76
N VAL A 172 -0.06 2.65 -29.69
CA VAL A 172 -1.16 2.80 -28.75
C VAL A 172 -2.30 1.82 -29.03
N ARG A 173 -2.63 1.59 -30.31
CA ARG A 173 -3.65 0.59 -30.68
C ARG A 173 -3.21 -0.82 -30.35
N ASP A 174 -1.96 -1.15 -30.65
CA ASP A 174 -1.41 -2.48 -30.44
C ASP A 174 -1.37 -2.84 -28.94
N VAL A 175 -1.04 -1.87 -28.06
CA VAL A 175 -1.11 -2.06 -26.61
C VAL A 175 -2.50 -2.48 -26.14
N PHE A 176 -3.56 -1.89 -26.69
CA PHE A 176 -4.93 -2.22 -26.31
C PHE A 176 -5.56 -3.35 -27.14
N ALA A 177 -5.09 -3.62 -28.35
CA ALA A 177 -5.62 -4.69 -29.20
C ALA A 177 -5.40 -6.09 -28.61
N GLY A 178 -4.24 -6.30 -27.96
CA GLY A 178 -3.94 -7.54 -27.23
C GLY A 178 -4.26 -7.47 -25.74
N PHE A 179 -4.85 -6.35 -25.28
CA PHE A 179 -5.07 -6.14 -23.86
C PHE A 179 -6.03 -7.19 -23.29
N ARG A 180 -5.51 -7.95 -22.37
CA ARG A 180 -6.30 -8.77 -21.43
C ARG A 180 -6.02 -8.21 -20.06
N ALA A 181 -7.07 -7.80 -19.35
CA ALA A 181 -6.88 -7.43 -17.95
C ALA A 181 -6.20 -8.60 -17.23
N ARG A 182 -5.13 -8.34 -16.48
CA ARG A 182 -4.43 -9.37 -15.70
C ARG A 182 -5.30 -9.94 -14.58
N SER A 183 -6.37 -9.25 -14.27
CA SER A 183 -7.34 -9.68 -13.27
C SER A 183 -8.73 -9.15 -13.58
N VAL A 184 -9.73 -9.86 -13.09
CA VAL A 184 -11.10 -9.35 -12.96
C VAL A 184 -11.27 -8.88 -11.53
N ALA A 185 -11.75 -7.66 -11.34
CA ALA A 185 -12.08 -7.11 -10.04
C ALA A 185 -13.60 -7.19 -9.80
N GLU A 186 -13.98 -7.60 -8.60
CA GLU A 186 -15.35 -7.69 -8.14
C GLU A 186 -15.48 -7.04 -6.77
N ASP A 187 -16.44 -6.11 -6.59
CA ASP A 187 -16.77 -5.59 -5.28
C ASP A 187 -17.60 -6.63 -4.51
N VAL A 188 -17.14 -6.96 -3.33
CA VAL A 188 -17.75 -7.95 -2.45
C VAL A 188 -18.16 -7.30 -1.15
N ARG A 189 -19.31 -7.71 -0.63
CA ARG A 189 -19.78 -7.29 0.70
C ARG A 189 -19.95 -8.50 1.59
N VAL A 190 -19.50 -8.38 2.83
CA VAL A 190 -19.52 -9.47 3.81
C VAL A 190 -20.06 -8.93 5.13
N PRO A 191 -21.10 -9.56 5.70
CA PRO A 191 -21.52 -9.22 7.05
C PRO A 191 -20.44 -9.62 8.06
N SER A 192 -20.22 -8.75 9.03
CA SER A 192 -19.41 -9.01 10.21
C SER A 192 -20.28 -8.91 11.46
N ASP A 193 -19.69 -8.74 12.63
CA ASP A 193 -20.42 -8.62 13.88
C ASP A 193 -21.19 -7.27 14.00
N ALA A 194 -22.10 -7.20 14.98
CA ALA A 194 -22.82 -5.98 15.35
C ALA A 194 -23.50 -5.23 14.18
N GLY A 195 -23.90 -5.93 13.11
CA GLY A 195 -24.57 -5.33 11.95
C GLY A 195 -23.61 -4.57 10.99
N VAL A 196 -22.32 -4.72 11.17
CA VAL A 196 -21.31 -4.18 10.25
C VAL A 196 -21.33 -4.99 8.95
N VAL A 197 -21.32 -4.29 7.81
CA VAL A 197 -21.15 -4.87 6.48
C VAL A 197 -19.84 -4.34 5.92
N LEU A 198 -18.88 -5.24 5.75
CA LEU A 198 -17.56 -4.94 5.20
C LEU A 198 -17.61 -4.92 3.68
N ALA A 199 -16.90 -4.01 3.06
CA ALA A 199 -16.74 -3.90 1.62
C ALA A 199 -15.29 -4.21 1.22
N GLY A 200 -15.11 -5.06 0.22
CA GLY A 200 -13.82 -5.46 -0.29
C GLY A 200 -13.81 -5.56 -1.81
N THR A 201 -12.65 -5.66 -2.39
CA THR A 201 -12.43 -5.96 -3.80
C THR A 201 -11.70 -7.29 -3.93
N LEU A 202 -12.41 -8.29 -4.43
CA LEU A 202 -11.80 -9.56 -4.84
C LEU A 202 -11.27 -9.40 -6.25
N ARG A 203 -10.01 -9.71 -6.44
CA ARG A 203 -9.38 -9.77 -7.77
C ARG A 203 -9.02 -11.21 -8.09
N THR A 204 -9.51 -11.71 -9.20
CA THR A 204 -9.14 -13.03 -9.72
C THR A 204 -8.24 -12.89 -10.94
N PRO A 205 -7.17 -13.69 -11.06
CA PRO A 205 -6.23 -13.59 -12.17
C PRO A 205 -6.87 -14.02 -13.47
N THR A 206 -6.41 -13.44 -14.59
CA THR A 206 -6.73 -13.89 -15.95
C THR A 206 -5.53 -14.59 -16.57
N GLY A 207 -5.76 -15.49 -17.51
CA GLY A 207 -4.67 -16.24 -18.17
C GLY A 207 -4.16 -17.43 -17.38
N HIS A 208 -4.71 -17.72 -16.21
CA HIS A 208 -4.34 -18.84 -15.35
C HIS A 208 -5.46 -19.88 -15.22
N GLY A 209 -6.27 -20.05 -16.26
CA GLY A 209 -7.44 -20.95 -16.25
C GLY A 209 -8.70 -20.27 -15.69
N THR A 210 -9.67 -21.07 -15.29
CA THR A 210 -10.98 -20.61 -14.80
C THR A 210 -11.12 -20.63 -13.28
N GLY A 211 -10.06 -21.03 -12.57
CA GLY A 211 -10.10 -21.27 -11.13
C GLY A 211 -10.60 -22.67 -10.76
N PRO A 212 -10.92 -22.96 -9.49
CA PRO A 212 -10.81 -22.00 -8.37
C PRO A 212 -9.35 -21.64 -8.07
N PHE A 213 -9.12 -20.36 -7.72
CA PHE A 213 -7.79 -19.81 -7.48
C PHE A 213 -7.39 -19.85 -6.00
N PRO A 214 -6.11 -20.06 -5.66
CA PRO A 214 -5.62 -19.74 -4.32
C PRO A 214 -5.80 -18.25 -4.04
N LEU A 215 -5.96 -17.89 -2.77
CA LEU A 215 -6.26 -16.52 -2.34
C LEU A 215 -5.25 -16.01 -1.33
N ALA A 216 -4.82 -14.77 -1.49
CA ALA A 216 -4.16 -13.97 -0.46
C ALA A 216 -5.11 -12.86 0.03
N ILE A 217 -5.43 -12.86 1.32
CA ILE A 217 -6.17 -11.77 1.97
C ILE A 217 -5.16 -10.79 2.55
N LEU A 218 -5.23 -9.53 2.12
CA LEU A 218 -4.30 -8.47 2.48
C LEU A 218 -4.90 -7.64 3.61
N ILE A 219 -4.29 -7.70 4.81
CA ILE A 219 -4.77 -7.09 6.04
C ILE A 219 -3.94 -5.86 6.36
N GLN A 220 -4.58 -4.72 6.45
CA GLN A 220 -3.93 -3.41 6.55
C GLN A 220 -3.45 -3.11 7.97
N GLY A 221 -2.46 -2.20 8.05
CA GLY A 221 -1.92 -1.66 9.28
C GLY A 221 -2.88 -0.70 10.00
N HIS A 222 -2.40 -0.12 11.11
CA HIS A 222 -3.12 0.89 11.89
C HIS A 222 -3.52 2.10 11.03
N GLY A 223 -4.61 2.73 11.39
CA GLY A 223 -5.14 3.92 10.73
C GLY A 223 -6.41 3.66 9.90
N PRO A 224 -7.10 4.71 9.45
CA PRO A 224 -8.36 4.65 8.70
C PRO A 224 -8.12 4.22 7.24
N ASN A 225 -7.56 3.03 7.08
CA ASN A 225 -7.14 2.51 5.79
C ASN A 225 -8.29 1.83 5.05
N GLY A 226 -8.45 2.19 3.78
CA GLY A 226 -9.30 1.52 2.83
C GLY A 226 -8.49 0.66 1.84
N ARG A 227 -9.18 0.05 0.89
CA ARG A 227 -8.63 -0.76 -0.20
C ARG A 227 -7.62 0.01 -1.05
N GLY A 228 -6.64 -0.66 -1.65
CA GLY A 228 -5.71 -0.12 -2.64
C GLY A 228 -4.30 0.17 -2.10
N GLY A 229 -4.03 -0.17 -0.84
CA GLY A 229 -2.73 0.04 -0.22
C GLY A 229 -1.62 -0.93 -0.65
N TYR A 230 -1.98 -2.07 -1.24
CA TYR A 230 -1.06 -3.17 -1.57
C TYR A 230 -0.97 -3.47 -3.06
N THR A 231 -1.06 -2.46 -3.90
CA THR A 231 -1.22 -2.65 -5.35
C THR A 231 -0.12 -3.48 -5.97
N GLU A 232 1.16 -3.20 -5.69
CA GLU A 232 2.25 -3.95 -6.30
C GLU A 232 2.24 -5.41 -5.84
N LEU A 233 2.12 -5.64 -4.54
CA LEU A 233 2.03 -7.00 -4.00
C LEU A 233 0.85 -7.76 -4.62
N SER A 234 -0.32 -7.13 -4.67
CA SER A 234 -1.52 -7.68 -5.28
C SER A 234 -1.34 -8.01 -6.76
N ASP A 235 -0.79 -7.08 -7.54
CA ASP A 235 -0.58 -7.28 -8.99
C ASP A 235 0.43 -8.39 -9.28
N ARG A 236 1.48 -8.52 -8.47
CA ARG A 236 2.44 -9.60 -8.63
C ARG A 236 1.89 -10.96 -8.22
N LEU A 237 1.09 -11.04 -7.17
CA LEU A 237 0.38 -12.28 -6.80
C LEU A 237 -0.56 -12.75 -7.93
N LEU A 238 -1.33 -11.81 -8.50
CA LEU A 238 -2.20 -12.09 -9.64
C LEU A 238 -1.44 -12.59 -10.87
N ALA A 239 -0.24 -12.05 -11.12
CA ALA A 239 0.63 -12.49 -12.22
C ALA A 239 1.07 -13.94 -12.08
N TYR A 240 1.00 -14.50 -10.88
CA TYR A 240 1.30 -15.92 -10.58
C TYR A 240 0.06 -16.78 -10.32
N GLY A 241 -1.11 -16.30 -10.71
CA GLY A 241 -2.34 -17.07 -10.58
C GLY A 241 -2.95 -17.09 -9.17
N ILE A 242 -2.54 -16.21 -8.28
CA ILE A 242 -3.05 -16.08 -6.91
C ILE A 242 -4.04 -14.92 -6.87
N ALA A 243 -5.29 -15.20 -6.53
CA ALA A 243 -6.31 -14.17 -6.29
C ALA A 243 -5.96 -13.32 -5.07
N THR A 244 -6.43 -12.08 -5.03
CA THR A 244 -6.21 -11.17 -3.90
C THR A 244 -7.52 -10.55 -3.42
N LEU A 245 -7.63 -10.35 -2.11
CA LEU A 245 -8.70 -9.59 -1.48
C LEU A 245 -8.09 -8.43 -0.70
N GLU A 246 -8.51 -7.22 -1.02
CA GLU A 246 -8.30 -6.02 -0.22
C GLU A 246 -9.66 -5.50 0.27
N TYR A 247 -9.76 -4.99 1.48
CA TYR A 247 -11.03 -4.52 2.04
C TYR A 247 -10.89 -3.20 2.79
N ASP A 248 -11.98 -2.48 2.90
CA ASP A 248 -12.10 -1.29 3.73
C ASP A 248 -12.32 -1.72 5.19
N LYS A 249 -11.56 -1.18 6.13
CA LYS A 249 -11.85 -1.37 7.56
C LYS A 249 -13.28 -0.94 7.89
N ARG A 250 -13.85 -1.45 8.98
CA ARG A 250 -15.16 -1.00 9.49
C ARG A 250 -15.22 0.52 9.60
N GLY A 251 -16.31 1.13 9.17
CA GLY A 251 -16.50 2.59 9.16
C GLY A 251 -15.67 3.37 8.14
N ILE A 252 -14.89 2.69 7.28
CA ILE A 252 -14.05 3.31 6.25
C ILE A 252 -14.57 2.96 4.86
N GLY A 253 -14.41 3.90 3.93
CA GLY A 253 -14.73 3.68 2.52
C GLY A 253 -16.18 3.29 2.30
N ALA A 254 -16.41 2.05 1.83
CA ALA A 254 -17.74 1.49 1.59
C ALA A 254 -18.18 0.49 2.66
N SER A 255 -17.36 0.23 3.68
CA SER A 255 -17.72 -0.55 4.86
C SER A 255 -18.61 0.27 5.80
N THR A 256 -19.63 -0.37 6.37
CA THR A 256 -20.51 0.26 7.36
C THR A 256 -19.92 0.16 8.78
N GLY A 257 -20.64 0.70 9.76
CA GLY A 257 -20.23 0.75 11.15
C GLY A 257 -19.43 2.00 11.47
N THR A 258 -18.80 2.00 12.63
CA THR A 258 -17.95 3.09 13.10
C THR A 258 -16.48 2.65 12.99
N TYR A 259 -15.63 3.53 12.51
CA TYR A 259 -14.19 3.29 12.51
C TYR A 259 -13.70 3.11 13.95
N ASP A 260 -12.95 2.04 14.16
CA ASP A 260 -12.43 1.63 15.45
C ASP A 260 -11.15 0.81 15.24
N GLU A 261 -10.15 1.01 16.11
CA GLU A 261 -8.90 0.25 16.11
C GLU A 261 -8.89 -0.88 17.16
N ASP A 262 -10.06 -1.34 17.55
CA ASP A 262 -10.23 -2.48 18.46
C ASP A 262 -9.72 -3.78 17.81
N LEU A 263 -8.60 -4.34 18.29
CA LEU A 263 -7.97 -5.54 17.72
C LEU A 263 -8.92 -6.74 17.66
N PRO A 264 -9.69 -7.07 18.72
CA PRO A 264 -10.68 -8.13 18.65
C PRO A 264 -11.71 -7.93 17.55
N ALA A 265 -12.23 -6.70 17.38
CA ALA A 265 -13.20 -6.41 16.34
C ALA A 265 -12.58 -6.52 14.93
N LEU A 266 -11.39 -6.01 14.73
CA LEU A 266 -10.67 -6.12 13.46
C LEU A 266 -10.27 -7.56 13.13
N THR A 267 -9.97 -8.37 14.15
CA THR A 267 -9.71 -9.82 13.98
C THR A 267 -10.98 -10.55 13.56
N ARG A 268 -12.15 -10.22 14.16
CA ARG A 268 -13.45 -10.76 13.71
C ARG A 268 -13.78 -10.36 12.27
N ASP A 269 -13.48 -9.12 11.88
CA ASP A 269 -13.64 -8.67 10.49
C ASP A 269 -12.81 -9.49 9.51
N ALA A 270 -11.53 -9.70 9.82
CA ALA A 270 -10.65 -10.53 8.99
C ALA A 270 -11.13 -11.99 8.94
N THR A 271 -11.64 -12.53 10.05
CA THR A 271 -12.22 -13.87 10.11
C THR A 271 -13.49 -13.98 9.26
N ALA A 272 -14.34 -12.96 9.26
CA ALA A 272 -15.53 -12.92 8.39
C ALA A 272 -15.14 -12.96 6.91
N TRP A 273 -14.08 -12.26 6.52
CA TRP A 273 -13.54 -12.34 5.17
C TRP A 273 -13.03 -13.74 4.81
N VAL A 274 -12.25 -14.37 5.67
CA VAL A 274 -11.79 -15.76 5.47
C VAL A 274 -12.98 -16.69 5.25
N THR A 275 -13.97 -16.63 6.13
CA THR A 275 -15.18 -17.47 6.07
C THR A 275 -15.93 -17.27 4.76
N ALA A 276 -16.17 -16.01 4.37
CA ALA A 276 -16.91 -15.71 3.15
C ALA A 276 -16.15 -16.14 1.89
N MET A 277 -14.84 -15.91 1.84
CA MET A 277 -14.04 -16.26 0.68
C MET A 277 -13.88 -17.77 0.50
N ARG A 278 -13.88 -18.55 1.59
CA ARG A 278 -13.79 -20.02 1.55
C ARG A 278 -14.92 -20.67 0.75
N HIS A 279 -16.08 -20.04 0.72
CA HIS A 279 -17.28 -20.56 0.04
C HIS A 279 -17.52 -19.94 -1.35
N ARG A 280 -16.59 -19.14 -1.87
CA ARG A 280 -16.76 -18.57 -3.20
C ARG A 280 -16.27 -19.51 -4.28
N ALA A 281 -17.10 -19.73 -5.30
CA ALA A 281 -16.80 -20.66 -6.39
C ALA A 281 -15.49 -20.34 -7.14
N ALA A 282 -15.08 -19.06 -7.20
CA ALA A 282 -13.84 -18.64 -7.84
C ALA A 282 -12.59 -18.91 -6.98
N ILE A 283 -12.73 -19.27 -5.71
CA ILE A 283 -11.63 -19.41 -4.75
C ILE A 283 -11.48 -20.86 -4.30
N ASP A 284 -10.24 -21.35 -4.30
CA ASP A 284 -9.92 -22.59 -3.62
C ASP A 284 -9.86 -22.35 -2.11
N GLY A 285 -10.95 -22.65 -1.43
CA GLY A 285 -11.09 -22.43 0.01
C GLY A 285 -10.10 -23.21 0.89
N ARG A 286 -9.34 -24.14 0.31
CA ARG A 286 -8.25 -24.89 0.98
C ARG A 286 -6.88 -24.24 0.81
N ARG A 287 -6.78 -23.18 -0.01
CA ARG A 287 -5.53 -22.47 -0.30
C ARG A 287 -5.71 -20.96 -0.05
N ILE A 288 -5.95 -20.61 1.21
CA ILE A 288 -6.07 -19.22 1.66
C ILE A 288 -4.85 -18.85 2.50
N ALA A 289 -4.15 -17.79 2.10
CA ALA A 289 -3.07 -17.19 2.86
C ALA A 289 -3.50 -15.82 3.41
N LEU A 290 -2.95 -15.44 4.55
CA LEU A 290 -3.11 -14.13 5.15
C LEU A 290 -1.80 -13.36 5.01
N VAL A 291 -1.87 -12.11 4.57
CA VAL A 291 -0.73 -11.20 4.48
C VAL A 291 -1.07 -9.94 5.24
N GLY A 292 -0.43 -9.71 6.36
CA GLY A 292 -0.69 -8.56 7.22
C GLY A 292 0.51 -7.63 7.33
N HIS A 293 0.28 -6.32 7.25
CA HIS A 293 1.28 -5.30 7.48
C HIS A 293 1.01 -4.56 8.80
N SER A 294 2.04 -4.34 9.60
CA SER A 294 1.95 -3.61 10.87
C SER A 294 0.89 -4.23 11.78
N GLN A 295 -0.17 -3.51 12.17
CA GLN A 295 -1.33 -4.05 12.91
C GLN A 295 -1.93 -5.29 12.20
N GLY A 296 -2.01 -5.28 10.86
CA GLY A 296 -2.43 -6.47 10.10
C GLY A 296 -1.52 -7.68 10.31
N GLY A 297 -0.23 -7.44 10.61
CA GLY A 297 0.73 -8.47 10.98
C GLY A 297 0.52 -9.05 12.38
N VAL A 298 -0.29 -8.41 13.22
CA VAL A 298 -0.82 -8.93 14.49
C VAL A 298 -2.12 -9.68 14.27
N ILE A 299 -3.02 -9.12 13.45
CA ILE A 299 -4.33 -9.70 13.14
C ILE A 299 -4.20 -11.02 12.37
N ALA A 300 -3.31 -11.11 11.38
CA ALA A 300 -3.17 -12.32 10.55
C ALA A 300 -2.79 -13.57 11.38
N PRO A 301 -1.80 -13.54 12.29
CA PRO A 301 -1.52 -14.63 13.21
C PRO A 301 -2.70 -14.98 14.13
N ALA A 302 -3.41 -13.98 14.68
CA ALA A 302 -4.55 -14.20 15.57
C ALA A 302 -5.70 -14.97 14.86
N VAL A 303 -6.01 -14.58 13.62
CA VAL A 303 -6.97 -15.32 12.78
C VAL A 303 -6.48 -16.74 12.51
N ALA A 304 -5.22 -16.91 12.13
CA ALA A 304 -4.65 -18.22 11.77
C ALA A 304 -4.52 -19.15 12.99
N ALA A 305 -4.26 -18.61 14.18
CA ALA A 305 -4.23 -19.38 15.42
C ALA A 305 -5.61 -19.98 15.77
N SER A 306 -6.69 -19.28 15.39
CA SER A 306 -8.07 -19.74 15.57
C SER A 306 -8.58 -20.61 14.41
N ASP A 307 -7.91 -20.60 13.26
CA ASP A 307 -8.30 -21.33 12.05
C ASP A 307 -7.11 -22.09 11.44
N PRO A 308 -6.84 -23.32 11.89
CA PRO A 308 -5.71 -24.14 11.38
C PRO A 308 -5.81 -24.50 9.88
N SER A 309 -6.92 -24.22 9.22
CA SER A 309 -7.09 -24.46 7.78
C SER A 309 -6.50 -23.33 6.90
N ILE A 310 -6.02 -22.25 7.50
CA ILE A 310 -5.21 -21.24 6.80
C ILE A 310 -3.92 -21.89 6.29
N THR A 311 -3.63 -21.66 5.01
CA THR A 311 -2.52 -22.33 4.34
C THR A 311 -1.17 -21.72 4.65
N ALA A 312 -1.09 -20.40 4.81
CA ALA A 312 0.13 -19.67 5.07
C ALA A 312 -0.14 -18.30 5.70
N VAL A 313 0.83 -17.78 6.44
CA VAL A 313 0.79 -16.43 7.03
C VAL A 313 2.06 -15.69 6.66
N VAL A 314 1.92 -14.45 6.19
CA VAL A 314 3.01 -13.49 6.00
C VAL A 314 2.76 -12.30 6.91
N THR A 315 3.72 -11.96 7.75
CA THR A 315 3.71 -10.72 8.54
C THR A 315 4.79 -9.78 8.00
N LEU A 316 4.39 -8.58 7.65
CA LEU A 316 5.26 -7.50 7.18
C LEU A 316 5.29 -6.42 8.26
N ALA A 317 6.42 -6.28 8.97
CA ALA A 317 6.56 -5.38 10.12
C ALA A 317 5.42 -5.56 11.15
N GLY A 318 4.99 -6.80 11.40
CA GLY A 318 4.07 -7.14 12.47
C GLY A 318 4.81 -7.21 13.79
N SER A 319 4.30 -6.56 14.84
CA SER A 319 4.90 -6.67 16.17
C SER A 319 4.73 -8.08 16.73
N VAL A 320 5.71 -8.52 17.48
CA VAL A 320 5.72 -9.85 18.15
C VAL A 320 5.62 -9.72 19.66
N GLY A 321 5.92 -8.54 20.20
CA GLY A 321 5.83 -8.29 21.63
C GLY A 321 4.38 -8.36 22.13
N ASP A 322 4.21 -8.91 23.31
CA ASP A 322 2.92 -8.99 23.97
C ASP A 322 2.69 -7.76 24.88
N GLY A 323 1.50 -7.19 24.79
CA GLY A 323 0.95 -6.29 25.78
C GLY A 323 1.64 -4.93 25.97
N LEU A 324 1.41 -4.35 27.14
CA LEU A 324 1.90 -3.03 27.55
C LEU A 324 3.43 -2.87 27.47
N PRO A 325 4.26 -3.88 27.80
CA PRO A 325 5.72 -3.77 27.62
C PRO A 325 6.13 -3.43 26.19
N TYR A 326 5.46 -4.02 25.20
CA TYR A 326 5.69 -3.68 23.79
C TYR A 326 5.32 -2.23 23.49
N LEU A 327 4.15 -1.78 23.91
CA LEU A 327 3.69 -0.40 23.65
C LEU A 327 4.63 0.64 24.27
N ARG A 328 5.11 0.41 25.49
CA ARG A 328 6.11 1.28 26.14
C ARG A 328 7.39 1.38 25.32
N ARG A 329 7.91 0.25 24.83
CA ARG A 329 9.11 0.24 23.97
C ARG A 329 8.86 0.97 22.67
N ALA A 330 7.72 0.73 22.01
CA ALA A 330 7.36 1.39 20.75
C ALA A 330 7.30 2.92 20.90
N ILE A 331 6.65 3.43 21.95
CA ILE A 331 6.60 4.87 22.25
C ILE A 331 8.02 5.42 22.50
N HIS A 332 8.82 4.73 23.31
CA HIS A 332 10.19 5.10 23.60
C HIS A 332 11.02 5.26 22.31
N HIS A 333 11.02 4.22 21.47
CA HIS A 333 11.80 4.21 20.24
C HIS A 333 11.37 5.29 19.24
N GLN A 334 10.06 5.53 19.11
CA GLN A 334 9.56 6.61 18.25
C GLN A 334 10.08 7.98 18.70
N MET A 335 10.06 8.25 20.00
CA MET A 335 10.54 9.52 20.53
C MET A 335 12.06 9.68 20.38
N ILE A 336 12.84 8.62 20.61
CA ILE A 336 14.29 8.61 20.36
C ILE A 336 14.57 8.83 18.86
N ALA A 337 13.84 8.14 17.97
CA ALA A 337 14.00 8.31 16.52
C ALA A 337 13.65 9.74 16.05
N ALA A 338 12.72 10.41 16.74
CA ALA A 338 12.43 11.83 16.55
C ALA A 338 13.50 12.80 17.11
N GLY A 339 14.60 12.25 17.69
CA GLY A 339 15.74 13.04 18.17
C GLY A 339 15.61 13.56 19.62
N LEU A 340 14.62 13.08 20.36
CA LEU A 340 14.46 13.46 21.77
C LEU A 340 15.46 12.70 22.65
N SER A 341 15.94 13.36 23.71
CA SER A 341 16.89 12.75 24.66
C SER A 341 16.17 11.82 25.65
N GLU A 342 16.89 10.83 26.16
CA GLU A 342 16.39 9.89 27.16
C GLU A 342 15.80 10.59 28.40
N THR A 343 16.39 11.70 28.85
CA THR A 343 15.87 12.48 29.95
C THR A 343 14.49 13.08 29.73
N VAL A 344 14.11 13.29 28.46
CA VAL A 344 12.79 13.74 28.04
C VAL A 344 11.85 12.55 27.82
N VAL A 345 12.36 11.48 27.20
CA VAL A 345 11.56 10.33 26.77
C VAL A 345 11.08 9.50 27.95
N ALA A 346 11.94 9.16 28.91
CA ALA A 346 11.59 8.26 30.00
C ALA A 346 10.36 8.71 30.82
N PRO A 347 10.26 9.98 31.26
CA PRO A 347 9.08 10.44 32.00
C PRO A 347 7.78 10.42 31.19
N VAL A 348 7.86 10.62 29.86
CA VAL A 348 6.69 10.55 28.96
C VAL A 348 6.24 9.11 28.81
N VAL A 349 7.17 8.18 28.57
CA VAL A 349 6.88 6.74 28.44
C VAL A 349 6.24 6.18 29.71
N ASP A 350 6.73 6.58 30.89
CA ASP A 350 6.17 6.17 32.17
C ASP A 350 4.73 6.68 32.35
N ALA A 351 4.48 7.95 32.03
CA ALA A 351 3.14 8.52 32.11
C ALA A 351 2.18 7.88 31.09
N ALA A 352 2.66 7.63 29.86
CA ALA A 352 1.91 6.93 28.83
C ALA A 352 1.56 5.50 29.28
N GLY A 353 2.53 4.76 29.78
CA GLY A 353 2.30 3.41 30.30
C GLY A 353 1.31 3.37 31.47
N THR A 354 1.31 4.39 32.34
CA THR A 354 0.35 4.49 33.44
C THR A 354 -1.07 4.73 32.91
N LEU A 355 -1.22 5.61 31.90
CA LEU A 355 -2.51 5.85 31.25
C LEU A 355 -3.06 4.59 30.56
N LEU A 356 -2.20 3.91 29.80
CA LEU A 356 -2.60 2.71 29.06
C LEU A 356 -2.94 1.54 30.01
N GLN A 357 -2.22 1.39 31.12
CA GLN A 357 -2.58 0.42 32.14
C GLN A 357 -3.96 0.71 32.74
N ALA A 358 -4.23 1.96 33.12
CA ALA A 358 -5.51 2.37 33.65
C ALA A 358 -6.67 2.17 32.64
N ARG A 359 -6.39 2.33 31.34
CA ARG A 359 -7.34 2.00 30.27
C ARG A 359 -7.64 0.50 30.21
N SER A 360 -6.59 -0.33 30.25
CA SER A 360 -6.72 -1.79 30.23
C SER A 360 -7.46 -2.32 31.46
N ASP A 361 -7.21 -1.73 32.64
CA ASP A 361 -7.86 -2.08 33.90
C ASP A 361 -9.32 -1.61 33.99
N GLY A 362 -9.76 -0.76 33.05
CA GLY A 362 -11.12 -0.22 33.04
C GLY A 362 -11.37 0.84 34.12
N ASP A 363 -10.34 1.59 34.48
CA ASP A 363 -10.43 2.64 35.51
C ASP A 363 -11.50 3.68 35.24
N GLU A 364 -11.99 4.30 36.32
CA GLU A 364 -13.02 5.34 36.23
C GLU A 364 -12.62 6.51 35.34
N ALA A 365 -13.59 7.09 34.63
CA ALA A 365 -13.39 8.20 33.69
C ALA A 365 -12.62 9.37 34.31
N GLY A 366 -12.85 9.68 35.60
CA GLY A 366 -12.14 10.73 36.32
C GLY A 366 -10.63 10.46 36.48
N THR A 367 -10.24 9.20 36.68
CA THR A 367 -8.84 8.78 36.71
C THR A 367 -8.20 8.94 35.35
N ILE A 368 -8.86 8.49 34.30
CA ILE A 368 -8.39 8.61 32.91
C ILE A 368 -8.16 10.09 32.54
N VAL A 369 -9.11 10.98 32.87
CA VAL A 369 -8.97 12.43 32.61
C VAL A 369 -7.73 13.01 33.29
N ARG A 370 -7.48 12.65 34.55
CA ARG A 370 -6.27 13.09 35.28
C ARG A 370 -4.98 12.58 34.64
N LEU A 371 -4.95 11.31 34.23
CA LEU A 371 -3.77 10.69 33.61
C LEU A 371 -3.49 11.29 32.21
N ARG A 372 -4.55 11.54 31.42
CA ARG A 372 -4.40 12.24 30.13
C ARG A 372 -3.79 13.63 30.32
N LYS A 373 -4.31 14.38 31.33
CA LYS A 373 -3.73 15.68 31.65
C LYS A 373 -2.27 15.56 32.08
N ALA A 374 -1.93 14.61 32.94
CA ALA A 374 -0.56 14.41 33.40
C ALA A 374 0.39 14.08 32.22
N LEU A 375 -0.06 13.27 31.26
CA LEU A 375 0.73 12.95 30.07
C LEU A 375 0.87 14.18 29.15
N THR A 376 -0.18 14.98 28.97
CA THR A 376 -0.10 16.27 28.26
C THR A 376 0.93 17.19 28.91
N ASP A 377 0.87 17.36 30.23
CA ASP A 377 1.81 18.21 31.00
C ASP A 377 3.28 17.70 30.83
N ARG A 378 3.50 16.38 30.65
CA ARG A 378 4.82 15.82 30.37
C ARG A 378 5.32 16.17 28.97
N PHE A 379 4.46 16.10 27.96
CA PHE A 379 4.82 16.54 26.62
C PHE A 379 5.17 18.03 26.58
N GLU A 380 4.36 18.89 27.24
CA GLU A 380 4.62 20.32 27.32
C GLU A 380 5.95 20.62 28.05
N ALA A 381 6.24 19.91 29.14
CA ALA A 381 7.51 20.01 29.84
C ALA A 381 8.71 19.54 28.99
N ALA A 382 8.46 18.66 28.03
CA ALA A 382 9.42 18.21 27.03
C ALA A 382 9.62 19.20 25.87
N GLY A 383 8.89 20.33 25.85
CA GLY A 383 9.03 21.38 24.85
C GLY A 383 7.98 21.32 23.71
N PHE A 384 7.02 20.42 23.78
CA PHE A 384 5.92 20.37 22.81
C PHE A 384 4.93 21.52 23.09
N SER A 385 4.40 22.13 22.06
CA SER A 385 3.25 23.02 22.22
C SER A 385 2.02 22.23 22.68
N HIS A 386 1.02 22.90 23.25
CA HIS A 386 -0.22 22.24 23.69
C HIS A 386 -0.88 21.45 22.53
N ARG A 387 -0.89 21.99 21.31
CA ARG A 387 -1.43 21.32 20.14
C ARG A 387 -0.67 20.03 19.81
N GLU A 388 0.66 20.10 19.78
CA GLU A 388 1.51 18.92 19.52
C GLU A 388 1.38 17.87 20.62
N ALA A 389 1.25 18.29 21.87
CA ALA A 389 1.00 17.39 23.01
C ALA A 389 -0.35 16.67 22.88
N GLN A 390 -1.41 17.35 22.43
CA GLN A 390 -2.72 16.75 22.19
C GLN A 390 -2.69 15.80 20.97
N GLU A 391 -1.98 16.14 19.91
CA GLU A 391 -1.77 15.27 18.75
C GLU A 391 -1.02 14.00 19.16
N ALA A 392 0.08 14.11 19.90
CA ALA A 392 0.84 12.97 20.42
C ALA A 392 -0.01 12.10 21.35
N LEU A 393 -0.77 12.71 22.26
CA LEU A 393 -1.70 12.01 23.14
C LEU A 393 -2.73 11.20 22.33
N SER A 394 -3.27 11.77 21.26
CA SER A 394 -4.27 11.10 20.43
C SER A 394 -3.73 9.89 19.68
N LEU A 395 -2.43 9.84 19.43
CA LEU A 395 -1.74 8.69 18.81
C LEU A 395 -1.43 7.57 19.83
N ILE A 396 -1.29 7.92 21.10
CA ILE A 396 -0.98 6.96 22.19
C ILE A 396 -2.27 6.40 22.79
N ASP A 397 -3.25 7.25 23.11
CA ASP A 397 -4.50 6.86 23.77
C ASP A 397 -5.54 6.39 22.75
N VAL A 398 -5.20 5.35 22.02
CA VAL A 398 -6.06 4.69 21.02
C VAL A 398 -6.59 3.36 21.56
N LYS A 399 -7.74 2.92 21.07
CA LYS A 399 -8.39 1.69 21.54
C LYS A 399 -7.53 0.43 21.38
N GLU A 400 -6.71 0.37 20.33
CA GLU A 400 -5.74 -0.71 20.16
C GLU A 400 -4.82 -0.86 21.40
N ALA A 401 -4.38 0.28 21.95
CA ALA A 401 -3.51 0.30 23.11
C ALA A 401 -4.28 0.10 24.44
N TRP A 402 -5.61 0.37 24.49
CA TRP A 402 -6.43 0.11 25.68
C TRP A 402 -6.60 -1.38 25.98
N HIS A 403 -6.53 -2.22 24.94
CA HIS A 403 -6.62 -3.67 25.02
C HIS A 403 -5.22 -4.31 24.91
N ALA A 404 -4.25 -3.68 25.55
CA ALA A 404 -2.86 -4.14 25.52
C ALA A 404 -2.70 -5.59 25.99
N ASP A 405 -3.50 -6.03 26.94
CA ASP A 405 -3.52 -7.40 27.45
C ASP A 405 -4.06 -8.42 26.44
N GLU A 406 -4.82 -7.97 25.45
CA GLU A 406 -5.31 -8.77 24.33
C GLU A 406 -4.28 -8.85 23.16
N MET A 407 -3.23 -8.03 23.19
CA MET A 407 -2.11 -8.13 22.25
C MET A 407 -1.27 -9.37 22.58
N ARG A 408 -1.55 -10.47 21.87
CA ARG A 408 -0.97 -11.79 22.11
C ARG A 408 -0.10 -12.28 20.97
N SER A 409 0.57 -11.36 20.26
CA SER A 409 1.28 -11.64 19.01
C SER A 409 2.27 -12.79 19.12
N ALA A 410 3.07 -12.86 20.20
CA ALA A 410 4.00 -13.97 20.42
C ALA A 410 3.27 -15.29 20.69
N SER A 411 2.17 -15.24 21.43
CA SER A 411 1.35 -16.43 21.75
C SER A 411 0.65 -16.96 20.50
N ASP A 412 0.08 -16.07 19.68
CA ASP A 412 -0.56 -16.44 18.41
C ASP A 412 0.45 -17.04 17.44
N LEU A 413 1.62 -16.42 17.26
CA LEU A 413 2.70 -17.00 16.44
C LEU A 413 3.14 -18.38 16.93
N ARG A 414 3.24 -18.60 18.23
CA ARG A 414 3.59 -19.91 18.82
C ARG A 414 2.57 -21.00 18.48
N ALA A 415 1.31 -20.64 18.33
CA ALA A 415 0.24 -21.57 17.97
C ALA A 415 0.21 -21.96 16.50
N LEU A 416 0.98 -21.27 15.63
CA LEU A 416 0.93 -21.51 14.19
C LEU A 416 1.75 -22.76 13.80
N HIS A 417 1.10 -23.67 13.07
CA HIS A 417 1.71 -24.87 12.52
C HIS A 417 1.84 -24.85 10.99
N MET A 418 1.14 -23.93 10.30
CA MET A 418 1.28 -23.69 8.87
C MET A 418 2.58 -22.93 8.56
N PRO A 419 3.01 -22.83 7.28
CA PRO A 419 4.11 -21.96 6.88
C PRO A 419 3.90 -20.52 7.34
N VAL A 420 4.95 -19.91 7.91
CA VAL A 420 4.95 -18.50 8.35
C VAL A 420 6.19 -17.79 7.79
N LEU A 421 5.99 -16.62 7.20
CA LEU A 421 7.07 -15.72 6.82
C LEU A 421 6.91 -14.41 7.60
N ALA A 422 7.82 -14.15 8.53
CA ALA A 422 7.88 -12.87 9.25
C ALA A 422 9.01 -12.00 8.68
N VAL A 423 8.67 -10.79 8.22
CA VAL A 423 9.61 -9.88 7.56
C VAL A 423 9.67 -8.55 8.31
N PHE A 424 10.87 -8.07 8.56
CA PHE A 424 11.14 -6.81 9.26
C PHE A 424 12.03 -5.91 8.41
N GLY A 425 11.87 -4.59 8.54
CA GLY A 425 12.78 -3.59 7.98
C GLY A 425 13.83 -3.18 9.00
N SER A 426 15.13 -3.14 8.64
CA SER A 426 16.17 -2.77 9.61
C SER A 426 16.16 -1.30 10.03
N LYS A 427 15.40 -0.46 9.29
CA LYS A 427 15.20 0.97 9.57
C LYS A 427 13.77 1.27 10.00
N ASP A 428 13.11 0.28 10.59
CA ASP A 428 11.77 0.43 11.17
C ASP A 428 11.86 1.00 12.59
N PRO A 429 11.38 2.23 12.85
CA PRO A 429 11.42 2.80 14.21
C PRO A 429 10.19 2.43 15.04
N LEU A 430 9.20 1.73 14.46
CA LEU A 430 7.98 1.33 15.15
C LEU A 430 8.05 -0.12 15.62
N VAL A 431 8.51 -1.00 14.72
CA VAL A 431 8.69 -2.43 14.97
C VAL A 431 10.18 -2.73 14.83
N ILE A 432 10.90 -2.61 15.92
CA ILE A 432 12.36 -2.63 15.94
C ILE A 432 12.91 -4.02 15.61
N ALA A 433 13.46 -4.16 14.40
CA ALA A 433 13.88 -5.45 13.87
C ALA A 433 14.89 -6.19 14.77
N SER A 434 15.80 -5.47 15.47
CA SER A 434 16.78 -6.06 16.38
C SER A 434 16.15 -6.67 17.64
N GLU A 435 14.95 -6.29 18.01
CA GLU A 435 14.18 -6.81 19.14
C GLU A 435 13.13 -7.81 18.69
N GLU A 436 12.35 -7.45 17.69
CA GLU A 436 11.17 -8.20 17.25
C GLU A 436 11.52 -9.45 16.43
N ALA A 437 12.59 -9.41 15.62
CA ALA A 437 13.00 -10.60 14.86
C ALA A 437 13.48 -11.76 15.76
N PRO A 438 14.30 -11.54 16.81
CA PRO A 438 14.60 -12.60 17.79
C PRO A 438 13.37 -13.11 18.54
N GLU A 439 12.39 -12.25 18.87
CA GLU A 439 11.12 -12.66 19.48
C GLU A 439 10.32 -13.55 18.53
N ALA A 440 10.21 -13.16 17.24
CA ALA A 440 9.57 -13.97 16.22
C ALA A 440 10.26 -15.34 16.07
N GLN A 441 11.59 -15.37 16.07
CA GLN A 441 12.36 -16.62 16.03
C GLN A 441 12.07 -17.53 17.24
N ARG A 442 11.98 -16.96 18.44
CA ARG A 442 11.61 -17.71 19.65
C ARG A 442 10.18 -18.21 19.60
N ALA A 443 9.24 -17.35 19.21
CA ALA A 443 7.83 -17.73 19.11
C ALA A 443 7.62 -18.85 18.09
N LEU A 444 8.32 -18.82 16.96
CA LEU A 444 8.21 -19.76 15.86
C LEU A 444 9.19 -20.94 15.94
N ALA A 445 9.96 -21.09 17.02
CA ALA A 445 11.03 -22.11 17.15
C ALA A 445 10.54 -23.55 16.91
N ASN A 446 9.29 -23.86 17.22
CA ASN A 446 8.70 -25.17 17.02
C ASN A 446 8.01 -25.34 15.66
N ASN A 447 8.03 -24.32 14.80
CA ASN A 447 7.47 -24.39 13.45
C ASN A 447 8.60 -24.50 12.40
N PRO A 448 8.92 -25.72 11.89
CA PRO A 448 10.02 -25.90 10.95
C PRO A 448 9.74 -25.29 9.57
N ARG A 449 8.51 -24.83 9.32
CA ARG A 449 8.11 -24.15 8.08
C ARG A 449 8.10 -22.63 8.22
N ALA A 450 8.53 -22.13 9.37
CA ALA A 450 8.63 -20.70 9.60
C ALA A 450 9.96 -20.13 9.11
N ARG A 451 9.92 -18.91 8.64
CA ARG A 451 11.09 -18.12 8.24
C ARG A 451 10.96 -16.70 8.77
N VAL A 452 12.01 -16.22 9.43
CA VAL A 452 12.13 -14.83 9.91
C VAL A 452 13.22 -14.14 9.09
N VAL A 453 12.93 -12.98 8.52
CA VAL A 453 13.84 -12.23 7.64
C VAL A 453 13.88 -10.77 8.05
N VAL A 454 15.08 -10.21 8.17
CA VAL A 454 15.30 -8.77 8.28
C VAL A 454 15.84 -8.26 6.95
N LEU A 455 15.18 -7.27 6.38
CA LEU A 455 15.60 -6.62 5.13
C LEU A 455 16.31 -5.31 5.44
N GLU A 456 17.59 -5.27 5.10
CA GLU A 456 18.47 -4.14 5.41
C GLU A 456 18.07 -2.88 4.64
N GLY A 457 18.06 -1.72 5.34
CA GLY A 457 17.79 -0.41 4.77
C GLY A 457 16.31 -0.12 4.47
N LEU A 458 15.38 -0.97 4.92
CA LEU A 458 13.95 -0.75 4.71
C LEU A 458 13.27 -0.13 5.92
N SER A 459 12.35 0.82 5.65
CA SER A 459 11.49 1.46 6.65
C SER A 459 10.36 0.54 7.12
N HIS A 460 9.54 1.02 8.05
CA HIS A 460 8.29 0.35 8.49
C HIS A 460 7.35 0.01 7.32
N TRP A 461 7.27 0.89 6.33
CA TRP A 461 6.44 0.71 5.13
C TRP A 461 7.17 0.00 3.99
N PHE A 462 8.29 -0.66 4.27
CA PHE A 462 9.13 -1.37 3.29
C PHE A 462 9.49 -0.48 2.09
N GLN A 463 9.95 0.72 2.38
CA GLN A 463 10.48 1.65 1.39
C GLN A 463 12.00 1.58 1.38
N GLU A 464 12.59 1.64 0.19
CA GLU A 464 14.04 1.59 0.01
C GLU A 464 14.73 2.91 0.39
N GLY A 465 15.97 2.81 0.86
CA GLY A 465 16.84 3.97 1.10
C GLY A 465 16.59 4.71 2.41
N ALA A 466 15.82 4.13 3.33
CA ALA A 466 15.62 4.71 4.64
C ALA A 466 16.94 4.82 5.42
N GLN A 467 17.19 5.99 5.99
CA GLN A 467 18.31 6.23 6.88
C GLN A 467 17.90 6.00 8.35
N THR A 468 16.78 6.58 8.73
CA THR A 468 16.21 6.50 10.09
C THR A 468 14.86 5.80 10.10
N GLY A 469 14.09 5.88 8.99
CA GLY A 469 12.70 5.43 8.91
C GLY A 469 11.71 6.34 9.64
N ALA A 470 12.16 7.47 10.18
CA ALA A 470 11.31 8.42 10.91
C ALA A 470 10.19 8.99 10.03
N ALA A 471 9.10 9.45 10.65
CA ALA A 471 7.89 9.91 9.96
C ALA A 471 8.15 11.01 8.91
N GLU A 472 9.12 11.90 9.16
CA GLU A 472 9.50 12.99 8.25
C GLU A 472 10.27 12.49 7.02
N GLU A 473 10.86 11.30 7.09
CA GLU A 473 11.58 10.68 5.99
C GLU A 473 10.63 9.92 5.06
N VAL A 474 9.64 9.24 5.61
CA VAL A 474 8.70 8.36 4.90
C VAL A 474 8.10 8.97 3.63
N PRO A 475 7.60 10.22 3.63
CA PRO A 475 7.05 10.81 2.40
C PRO A 475 8.06 11.00 1.27
N LYS A 476 9.35 10.93 1.57
CA LYS A 476 10.46 11.12 0.62
C LYS A 476 10.94 9.81 -0.01
N LEU A 477 10.57 8.67 0.59
CA LEU A 477 11.07 7.34 0.21
C LEU A 477 10.26 6.65 -0.88
N GLY A 478 9.10 7.18 -1.25
CA GLY A 478 8.25 6.60 -2.28
C GLY A 478 7.02 5.87 -1.72
N ALA A 479 6.48 4.94 -2.50
CA ALA A 479 5.24 4.24 -2.13
C ALA A 479 5.44 3.25 -0.98
N ASN A 480 4.40 3.09 -0.16
CA ASN A 480 4.34 2.04 0.85
C ASN A 480 4.38 0.66 0.17
N LEU A 481 5.11 -0.28 0.78
CA LEU A 481 5.40 -1.61 0.21
C LEU A 481 6.00 -1.54 -1.20
N GLY A 482 6.76 -0.46 -1.48
CA GLY A 482 7.37 -0.22 -2.79
C GLY A 482 8.73 -0.89 -2.98
N SER A 483 9.26 -1.61 -1.97
CA SER A 483 10.53 -2.34 -2.12
C SER A 483 10.35 -3.58 -2.99
N PRO A 484 11.03 -3.66 -4.16
CA PRO A 484 11.01 -4.89 -4.96
C PRO A 484 11.52 -6.11 -4.20
N ARG A 485 12.45 -5.92 -3.24
CA ARG A 485 13.01 -7.01 -2.43
C ARG A 485 11.96 -7.59 -1.48
N ALA A 486 11.21 -6.74 -0.78
CA ALA A 486 10.16 -7.17 0.13
C ALA A 486 9.00 -7.83 -0.61
N VAL A 487 8.56 -7.21 -1.70
CA VAL A 487 7.46 -7.74 -2.53
C VAL A 487 7.85 -9.07 -3.17
N SER A 488 9.04 -9.17 -3.78
CA SER A 488 9.51 -10.43 -4.39
C SER A 488 9.63 -11.53 -3.34
N LEU A 489 10.20 -11.25 -2.16
CA LEU A 489 10.32 -12.23 -1.09
C LEU A 489 8.96 -12.81 -0.70
N ALA A 490 7.96 -11.96 -0.46
CA ALA A 490 6.62 -12.39 -0.07
C ALA A 490 5.91 -13.16 -1.20
N VAL A 491 5.99 -12.66 -2.44
CA VAL A 491 5.34 -13.26 -3.61
C VAL A 491 5.95 -14.61 -3.95
N ASP A 492 7.28 -14.72 -4.04
CA ASP A 492 7.96 -15.97 -4.39
C ASP A 492 7.73 -17.05 -3.32
N TRP A 493 7.72 -16.63 -2.05
CA TRP A 493 7.44 -17.53 -0.95
C TRP A 493 5.98 -18.03 -0.97
N LEU A 494 5.00 -17.13 -1.16
CA LEU A 494 3.59 -17.51 -1.28
C LEU A 494 3.33 -18.36 -2.52
N ARG A 495 3.96 -18.05 -3.66
CA ARG A 495 3.87 -18.83 -4.88
C ARG A 495 4.31 -20.27 -4.63
N ALA A 496 5.45 -20.47 -3.96
CA ALA A 496 5.96 -21.81 -3.67
C ALA A 496 5.01 -22.65 -2.80
N ILE A 497 4.20 -22.02 -1.94
CA ILE A 497 3.27 -22.70 -1.03
C ILE A 497 1.89 -22.88 -1.66
N LEU A 498 1.40 -21.87 -2.35
CA LEU A 498 0.06 -21.84 -2.92
C LEU A 498 -0.03 -22.44 -4.32
N ALA A 499 1.09 -22.76 -4.98
CA ALA A 499 1.07 -23.41 -6.27
C ALA A 499 0.34 -24.77 -6.18
N PRO A 500 -0.39 -25.19 -7.23
CA PRO A 500 -0.96 -26.53 -7.27
C PRO A 500 0.17 -27.56 -7.23
N ALA A 501 0.01 -28.59 -6.40
CA ALA A 501 0.93 -29.72 -6.37
C ALA A 501 1.00 -30.35 -7.78
N GLY A 502 2.10 -30.16 -8.50
CA GLY A 502 2.32 -30.73 -9.84
C GLY A 502 2.43 -29.73 -10.99
N GLY A 503 2.41 -28.40 -10.74
CA GLY A 503 2.72 -27.41 -11.77
C GLY A 503 4.23 -27.45 -12.09
N LYS A 504 4.59 -28.00 -13.25
CA LYS A 504 5.94 -27.81 -13.82
C LYS A 504 6.09 -26.31 -14.12
N ASP A 505 7.23 -25.76 -13.74
CA ASP A 505 7.63 -24.40 -14.13
C ASP A 505 7.42 -24.22 -15.65
N LEU A 506 6.60 -23.20 -16.02
CA LEU A 506 6.45 -22.75 -17.40
C LEU A 506 7.50 -21.68 -17.69
#